data_e325523278151dc708f360d055e29dcf
#
_entry.id   e325523278151dc708f360d055e29dcf
#
_cell.length_a   1.000
_cell.length_b   1.000
_cell.length_c   1.000
_cell.angle_alpha   90.00
_cell.angle_beta   90.00
_cell.angle_gamma   90.00
#
_symmetry.space_group_name_H-M   'P 1'
#
loop_
_entity.id
_entity.type
_entity.pdbx_description
1 polymer ?
#
loop_
_entity_poly.entity_id
_entity_poly.type
_entity_poly.pdbx_seq_one_letter_code
_entity_poly.pdbx_strand_id
1 'polypeptide(L)'
;PINKIAKSVTIVSDGFANFYNQQFHGAGVGIPVFSIRTRNSFGVGDFADIPMLVDWAAKVGLKLIQFLPLNDTNGTHTIADVLPYAAISAFGLNPLFLCLPKMGKLSDDNELMKQYAEKQAALNASPLVEFMDIIGYKYAYANALYYQEKENFLNDPDYIKYFEENKYWLVSYAAFCALRDQFGTSDYNKWGDYAVYNQG
;
A
#
# COMPACT_ATOMS: atom_id res chain seq x y z
N PRO A 1 -35.04 -8.02 8.16
CA PRO A 1 -35.14 -6.57 8.32
C PRO A 1 -34.23 -6.16 9.47
N ILE A 2 -33.06 -5.58 9.13
CA ILE A 2 -32.09 -5.15 10.13
C ILE A 2 -32.40 -3.69 10.42
N ASN A 3 -33.29 -3.44 11.35
CA ASN A 3 -33.44 -2.13 11.99
C ASN A 3 -32.49 -2.05 13.18
N LYS A 4 -31.17 -1.99 12.92
CA LYS A 4 -30.23 -1.44 13.90
C LYS A 4 -30.19 0.06 13.71
N ILE A 5 -30.96 0.79 14.51
CA ILE A 5 -30.81 2.23 14.63
C ILE A 5 -29.39 2.49 15.14
N ALA A 6 -28.55 3.06 14.30
CA ALA A 6 -27.26 3.55 14.73
C ALA A 6 -27.49 4.62 15.79
N LYS A 7 -27.06 4.37 17.01
CA LYS A 7 -27.08 5.40 18.06
C LYS A 7 -25.93 6.36 17.78
N SER A 8 -26.26 7.57 17.37
CA SER A 8 -25.29 8.68 17.35
C SER A 8 -25.34 9.40 18.68
N VAL A 9 -24.17 9.74 19.21
CA VAL A 9 -24.05 10.63 20.37
C VAL A 9 -23.66 12.00 19.87
N THR A 10 -24.49 12.99 20.12
CA THR A 10 -24.16 14.39 19.86
C THR A 10 -23.68 15.01 21.17
N ILE A 11 -22.43 15.45 21.20
CA ILE A 11 -21.85 16.18 22.31
C ILE A 11 -22.00 17.67 22.01
N VAL A 12 -22.77 18.36 22.81
CA VAL A 12 -22.88 19.82 22.76
C VAL A 12 -21.96 20.40 23.84
N SER A 13 -20.95 21.15 23.42
CA SER A 13 -20.02 21.85 24.31
C SER A 13 -20.28 23.36 24.27
N ASP A 14 -19.67 24.10 25.16
CA ASP A 14 -19.67 25.58 25.19
C ASP A 14 -18.91 26.24 24.03
N GLY A 15 -18.50 25.46 23.03
CA GLY A 15 -17.79 25.92 21.84
C GLY A 15 -16.26 25.90 21.96
N PHE A 16 -15.74 25.44 23.11
CA PHE A 16 -14.28 25.28 23.30
C PHE A 16 -13.93 23.82 23.53
N ALA A 17 -13.06 23.28 22.68
CA ALA A 17 -12.44 21.99 22.90
C ALA A 17 -11.23 22.14 23.83
N ASN A 18 -11.33 21.64 25.04
CA ASN A 18 -10.18 21.53 25.94
C ASN A 18 -9.47 20.21 25.67
N PHE A 19 -8.32 20.28 24.99
CA PHE A 19 -7.44 19.12 24.84
C PHE A 19 -6.64 18.91 26.12
N TYR A 20 -6.58 17.68 26.59
CA TYR A 20 -5.97 17.30 27.87
C TYR A 20 -4.45 17.63 27.94
N ASN A 21 -3.79 17.74 26.81
CA ASN A 21 -2.42 18.22 26.69
C ASN A 21 -2.42 19.57 26.01
N GLN A 22 -2.14 20.56 26.80
CA GLN A 22 -1.99 21.97 26.51
C GLN A 22 -1.51 22.27 25.09
N GLN A 23 -2.22 23.22 24.47
CA GLN A 23 -1.79 24.06 23.34
C GLN A 23 -0.73 23.45 22.43
N PHE A 24 -1.14 22.49 21.59
CA PHE A 24 -0.32 22.11 20.45
C PHE A 24 -0.23 23.31 19.50
N HIS A 25 0.90 23.98 19.50
CA HIS A 25 1.25 24.96 18.49
C HIS A 25 2.21 24.31 17.50
N GLY A 26 1.74 24.01 16.31
CA GLY A 26 2.56 23.40 15.29
C GLY A 26 1.97 23.58 13.90
N ALA A 27 2.84 23.65 12.91
CA ALA A 27 2.48 23.52 11.52
C ALA A 27 2.72 22.08 11.07
N GLY A 28 1.95 21.64 10.09
CA GLY A 28 2.10 20.34 9.46
C GLY A 28 1.87 20.40 7.96
N VAL A 29 2.09 19.28 7.31
CA VAL A 29 1.84 19.11 5.88
C VAL A 29 1.01 17.85 5.65
N GLY A 30 -0.02 17.96 4.81
CA GLY A 30 -0.75 16.81 4.25
C GLY A 30 -0.15 16.49 2.88
N ILE A 31 0.34 15.27 2.70
CA ILE A 31 0.99 14.87 1.45
C ILE A 31 0.69 13.40 1.13
N PRO A 32 0.24 13.07 -0.09
CA PRO A 32 0.14 11.69 -0.50
C PRO A 32 1.54 11.11 -0.76
N VAL A 33 1.78 9.86 -0.35
CA VAL A 33 3.10 9.21 -0.56
C VAL A 33 3.44 9.14 -2.04
N PHE A 34 2.49 8.88 -2.93
CA PHE A 34 2.74 8.83 -4.38
C PHE A 34 3.33 10.11 -4.97
N SER A 35 3.17 11.27 -4.31
CA SER A 35 3.72 12.55 -4.78
C SER A 35 5.12 12.84 -4.25
N ILE A 36 5.64 12.05 -3.31
CA ILE A 36 7.01 12.19 -2.82
C ILE A 36 7.94 11.59 -3.87
N ARG A 37 8.64 12.44 -4.63
CA ARG A 37 9.58 11.98 -5.65
C ARG A 37 11.01 12.31 -5.26
N THR A 38 11.84 11.28 -5.29
CA THR A 38 13.29 11.37 -5.08
C THR A 38 14.02 10.84 -6.31
N ARG A 39 15.34 10.94 -6.32
CA ARG A 39 16.16 10.35 -7.39
C ARG A 39 16.08 8.82 -7.44
N ASN A 40 15.73 8.19 -6.32
CA ASN A 40 15.66 6.74 -6.17
C ASN A 40 14.25 6.19 -6.39
N SER A 41 13.24 7.06 -6.51
CA SER A 41 11.86 6.65 -6.76
C SER A 41 11.72 5.93 -8.10
N PHE A 42 10.68 5.13 -8.23
CA PHE A 42 10.33 4.44 -9.47
C PHE A 42 9.06 5.07 -10.09
N GLY A 43 9.16 6.36 -10.48
CA GLY A 43 8.06 7.16 -11.02
C GLY A 43 7.00 7.57 -10.01
N VAL A 44 7.07 7.07 -8.78
CA VAL A 44 6.13 7.30 -7.68
C VAL A 44 6.90 7.25 -6.37
N GLY A 45 6.46 8.02 -5.38
CA GLY A 45 7.00 7.91 -4.02
C GLY A 45 6.66 6.55 -3.39
N ASP A 46 7.57 6.04 -2.58
CA ASP A 46 7.43 4.76 -1.92
C ASP A 46 7.71 4.82 -0.41
N PHE A 47 7.62 3.69 0.27
CA PHE A 47 7.85 3.63 1.72
C PHE A 47 9.26 4.03 2.14
N ALA A 48 10.27 3.89 1.27
CA ALA A 48 11.65 4.32 1.58
C ALA A 48 11.84 5.83 1.47
N ASP A 49 10.93 6.55 0.82
CA ASP A 49 10.96 8.01 0.73
C ASP A 49 10.40 8.69 2.00
N ILE A 50 9.58 7.98 2.80
CA ILE A 50 8.97 8.52 4.02
C ILE A 50 10.00 9.00 5.04
N PRO A 51 11.05 8.25 5.39
CA PRO A 51 12.06 8.73 6.33
C PRO A 51 12.72 10.03 5.92
N MET A 52 13.01 10.21 4.63
CA MET A 52 13.61 11.44 4.10
C MET A 52 12.66 12.64 4.24
N LEU A 53 11.37 12.43 4.03
CA LEU A 53 10.37 13.46 4.26
C LEU A 53 10.25 13.82 5.75
N VAL A 54 10.31 12.83 6.64
CA VAL A 54 10.29 13.02 8.10
C VAL A 54 11.50 13.85 8.56
N ASP A 55 12.69 13.51 8.07
CA ASP A 55 13.92 14.23 8.38
C ASP A 55 13.87 15.68 7.88
N TRP A 56 13.34 15.88 6.67
CA TRP A 56 13.14 17.22 6.14
C TRP A 56 12.13 18.01 6.98
N ALA A 57 10.99 17.41 7.32
CA ALA A 57 9.96 18.07 8.13
C ALA A 57 10.51 18.47 9.51
N ALA A 58 11.29 17.60 10.15
CA ALA A 58 11.95 17.90 11.42
C ALA A 58 12.92 19.08 11.29
N LYS A 59 13.74 19.12 10.22
CA LYS A 59 14.70 20.21 9.97
C LYS A 59 14.04 21.57 9.76
N VAL A 60 12.85 21.60 9.13
CA VAL A 60 12.10 22.85 8.91
C VAL A 60 11.12 23.19 10.04
N GLY A 61 11.10 22.39 11.12
CA GLY A 61 10.31 22.66 12.32
C GLY A 61 8.84 22.23 12.21
N LEU A 62 8.45 21.47 11.20
CA LEU A 62 7.11 20.88 11.13
C LEU A 62 6.90 19.88 12.25
N LYS A 63 5.68 19.83 12.78
CA LYS A 63 5.30 18.98 13.91
C LYS A 63 4.36 17.84 13.53
N LEU A 64 3.81 17.90 12.31
CA LEU A 64 2.84 16.92 11.82
C LEU A 64 3.07 16.65 10.34
N ILE A 65 3.01 15.37 9.97
CA ILE A 65 2.87 14.93 8.58
C ILE A 65 1.62 14.08 8.52
N GLN A 66 0.70 14.42 7.63
CA GLN A 66 -0.49 13.63 7.35
C GLN A 66 -0.34 12.97 5.97
N PHE A 67 -0.42 11.65 5.92
CA PHE A 67 -0.52 10.90 4.67
C PHE A 67 -1.98 10.63 4.31
N LEU A 68 -2.25 10.49 3.01
CA LEU A 68 -3.48 9.84 2.56
C LEU A 68 -3.42 8.34 2.89
N PRO A 69 -4.56 7.63 2.89
CA PRO A 69 -4.56 6.19 3.14
C PRO A 69 -3.54 5.44 2.28
N LEU A 70 -2.82 4.52 2.90
CA LEU A 70 -1.74 3.73 2.28
C LEU A 70 -2.17 2.29 2.01
N ASN A 71 -3.42 1.98 2.32
CA ASN A 71 -3.98 0.64 2.19
C ASN A 71 -4.14 0.24 0.73
N ASP A 72 -4.20 -1.07 0.49
CA ASP A 72 -4.38 -1.62 -0.84
C ASP A 72 -5.74 -1.26 -1.42
N THR A 73 -5.73 -0.70 -2.62
CA THR A 73 -6.91 -0.29 -3.40
C THR A 73 -7.03 -1.06 -4.71
N ASN A 74 -6.17 -2.06 -4.95
CA ASN A 74 -6.11 -2.81 -6.21
C ASN A 74 -7.28 -3.81 -6.31
N GLY A 75 -8.48 -3.29 -6.50
CA GLY A 75 -9.71 -4.07 -6.62
C GLY A 75 -10.05 -4.49 -8.05
N THR A 76 -9.66 -3.69 -9.04
CA THR A 76 -10.09 -3.86 -10.44
C THR A 76 -8.93 -4.03 -11.42
N HIS A 77 -7.69 -3.79 -11.00
CA HIS A 77 -6.51 -3.69 -11.85
C HIS A 77 -6.66 -2.67 -12.99
N THR A 78 -7.35 -1.57 -12.71
CA THR A 78 -7.57 -0.46 -13.64
C THR A 78 -7.16 0.87 -13.01
N ILE A 79 -7.20 1.95 -13.80
CA ILE A 79 -6.93 3.30 -13.30
C ILE A 79 -7.89 3.74 -12.18
N ALA A 80 -9.04 3.09 -11.99
CA ALA A 80 -9.96 3.37 -10.90
C ALA A 80 -9.34 3.06 -9.52
N ASP A 81 -8.37 2.16 -9.46
CA ASP A 81 -7.68 1.76 -8.23
C ASP A 81 -6.72 2.85 -7.68
N VAL A 82 -6.54 3.93 -8.41
CA VAL A 82 -5.73 5.09 -7.98
C VAL A 82 -6.34 5.83 -6.77
N LEU A 83 -7.63 5.65 -6.51
CA LEU A 83 -8.33 6.33 -5.43
C LEU A 83 -7.92 5.76 -4.07
N PRO A 84 -7.25 6.52 -3.19
CA PRO A 84 -6.71 6.00 -1.94
C PRO A 84 -7.78 5.65 -0.90
N TYR A 85 -9.03 6.07 -1.14
CA TYR A 85 -10.15 5.85 -0.21
C TYR A 85 -10.97 4.59 -0.51
N ALA A 86 -10.66 3.88 -1.60
CA ALA A 86 -11.35 2.65 -2.01
C ALA A 86 -10.58 1.39 -1.57
N ALA A 87 -10.11 1.37 -0.32
CA ALA A 87 -9.30 0.27 0.20
C ALA A 87 -10.07 -1.06 0.25
N ILE A 88 -9.44 -2.12 -0.22
CA ILE A 88 -9.95 -3.49 -0.16
C ILE A 88 -9.54 -4.20 1.14
N SER A 89 -8.61 -3.63 1.90
CA SER A 89 -8.14 -4.17 3.18
C SER A 89 -7.84 -3.04 4.16
N ALA A 90 -8.17 -3.26 5.43
CA ALA A 90 -7.76 -2.37 6.52
C ALA A 90 -6.31 -2.59 6.96
N PHE A 91 -5.70 -3.71 6.58
CA PHE A 91 -4.35 -4.13 7.01
C PHE A 91 -3.36 -4.15 5.84
N GLY A 92 -3.79 -4.65 4.67
CA GLY A 92 -2.94 -4.75 3.48
C GLY A 92 -2.52 -3.37 2.98
N LEU A 93 -1.22 -3.18 2.77
CA LEU A 93 -0.67 -1.95 2.21
C LEU A 93 -0.63 -2.04 0.68
N ASN A 94 -0.77 -0.89 0.02
CA ASN A 94 -0.79 -0.83 -1.44
C ASN A 94 0.58 -1.17 -2.03
N PRO A 95 0.68 -2.18 -2.89
CA PRO A 95 1.93 -2.56 -3.56
C PRO A 95 2.55 -1.45 -4.42
N LEU A 96 1.78 -0.43 -4.79
CA LEU A 96 2.31 0.78 -5.45
C LEU A 96 3.45 1.41 -4.66
N PHE A 97 3.41 1.34 -3.33
CA PHE A 97 4.40 1.98 -2.44
C PHE A 97 5.57 1.07 -2.07
N LEU A 98 5.68 -0.13 -2.65
CA LEU A 98 6.83 -0.99 -2.45
C LEU A 98 8.11 -0.34 -3.02
N CYS A 99 9.18 -0.37 -2.23
CA CYS A 99 10.50 0.04 -2.68
C CYS A 99 11.25 -1.19 -3.22
N LEU A 100 11.33 -1.34 -4.54
CA LEU A 100 11.89 -2.52 -5.18
C LEU A 100 13.30 -2.87 -4.70
N PRO A 101 14.26 -1.92 -4.59
CA PRO A 101 15.60 -2.23 -4.07
C PRO A 101 15.63 -2.73 -2.62
N LYS A 102 14.59 -2.43 -1.82
CA LYS A 102 14.48 -2.89 -0.43
C LYS A 102 13.87 -4.28 -0.31
N MET A 103 13.17 -4.74 -1.33
CA MET A 103 12.62 -6.10 -1.38
C MET A 103 13.70 -7.14 -1.67
N GLY A 104 14.70 -6.77 -2.46
CA GLY A 104 15.78 -7.63 -2.95
C GLY A 104 16.11 -7.34 -4.40
N LYS A 105 17.17 -7.96 -4.89
CA LYS A 105 17.65 -7.77 -6.27
C LYS A 105 17.38 -9.03 -7.08
N LEU A 106 16.76 -8.87 -8.24
CA LEU A 106 16.68 -9.93 -9.25
C LEU A 106 18.07 -10.20 -9.83
N SER A 107 18.29 -11.43 -10.30
CA SER A 107 19.52 -11.78 -11.02
C SER A 107 19.70 -10.88 -12.26
N ASP A 108 20.98 -10.59 -12.58
CA ASP A 108 21.32 -9.64 -13.64
C ASP A 108 20.90 -10.13 -15.05
N ASP A 109 20.66 -11.41 -15.24
CA ASP A 109 20.13 -12.01 -16.47
C ASP A 109 18.60 -11.92 -16.59
N ASN A 110 17.89 -11.55 -15.52
CA ASN A 110 16.44 -11.35 -15.57
C ASN A 110 16.06 -10.13 -16.42
N GLU A 111 15.09 -10.29 -17.32
CA GLU A 111 14.69 -9.23 -18.26
C GLU A 111 14.16 -7.97 -17.56
N LEU A 112 13.45 -8.11 -16.43
CA LEU A 112 13.01 -6.96 -15.65
C LEU A 112 14.21 -6.20 -15.08
N MET A 113 15.25 -6.91 -14.62
CA MET A 113 16.45 -6.28 -14.07
C MET A 113 17.25 -5.54 -15.15
N LYS A 114 17.36 -6.09 -16.35
CA LYS A 114 18.00 -5.43 -17.49
C LYS A 114 17.34 -4.12 -17.88
N GLN A 115 16.02 -4.07 -17.77
CA GLN A 115 15.21 -2.89 -18.14
C GLN A 115 15.03 -1.91 -16.97
N TYR A 116 15.43 -2.28 -15.75
CA TYR A 116 15.10 -1.53 -14.53
C TYR A 116 15.55 -0.07 -14.61
N ALA A 117 16.80 0.18 -14.93
CA ALA A 117 17.37 1.54 -14.93
C ALA A 117 16.74 2.44 -15.99
N GLU A 118 16.49 1.91 -17.19
CA GLU A 118 15.83 2.64 -18.27
C GLU A 118 14.38 2.96 -17.91
N LYS A 119 13.64 1.97 -17.41
CA LYS A 119 12.25 2.14 -16.99
C LYS A 119 12.14 3.15 -15.85
N GLN A 120 13.02 3.06 -14.84
CA GLN A 120 13.08 4.01 -13.74
C GLN A 120 13.32 5.45 -14.24
N ALA A 121 14.30 5.63 -15.13
CA ALA A 121 14.60 6.94 -15.70
C ALA A 121 13.42 7.52 -16.48
N ALA A 122 12.77 6.72 -17.31
CA ALA A 122 11.60 7.11 -18.08
C ALA A 122 10.42 7.51 -17.18
N LEU A 123 10.10 6.70 -16.19
CA LEU A 123 9.01 6.97 -15.24
C LEU A 123 9.29 8.20 -14.37
N ASN A 124 10.54 8.41 -13.95
CA ASN A 124 10.93 9.59 -13.17
C ASN A 124 10.93 10.88 -14.01
N ALA A 125 11.12 10.78 -15.32
CA ALA A 125 11.05 11.93 -16.23
C ALA A 125 9.60 12.33 -16.57
N SER A 126 8.62 11.42 -16.41
CA SER A 126 7.22 11.73 -16.65
C SER A 126 6.70 12.79 -15.67
N PRO A 127 5.97 13.82 -16.14
CA PRO A 127 5.33 14.81 -15.27
C PRO A 127 4.14 14.23 -14.48
N LEU A 128 3.63 13.07 -14.90
CA LEU A 128 2.51 12.38 -14.29
C LEU A 128 2.97 11.07 -13.65
N VAL A 129 2.17 10.54 -12.73
CA VAL A 129 2.34 9.17 -12.21
C VAL A 129 1.71 8.22 -13.21
N GLU A 130 2.54 7.44 -13.89
CA GLU A 130 2.13 6.40 -14.83
C GLU A 130 1.67 5.15 -14.05
N PHE A 131 0.54 5.27 -13.36
CA PHE A 131 0.05 4.32 -12.35
C PHE A 131 0.06 2.87 -12.85
N MET A 132 -0.55 2.60 -14.01
CA MET A 132 -0.68 1.23 -14.53
C MET A 132 0.68 0.62 -14.89
N ASP A 133 1.57 1.41 -15.46
CA ASP A 133 2.93 0.99 -15.81
C ASP A 133 3.76 0.67 -14.57
N ILE A 134 3.63 1.52 -13.54
CA ILE A 134 4.36 1.36 -12.29
C ILE A 134 3.87 0.13 -11.53
N ILE A 135 2.56 0.01 -11.33
CA ILE A 135 2.00 -1.09 -10.55
C ILE A 135 2.22 -2.43 -11.23
N GLY A 136 2.05 -2.48 -12.56
CA GLY A 136 2.30 -3.68 -13.34
C GLY A 136 3.75 -4.15 -13.24
N TYR A 137 4.70 -3.21 -13.35
CA TYR A 137 6.13 -3.53 -13.17
C TYR A 137 6.45 -4.02 -11.76
N LYS A 138 5.91 -3.36 -10.73
CA LYS A 138 6.13 -3.76 -9.33
C LYS A 138 5.58 -5.15 -9.02
N TYR A 139 4.40 -5.49 -9.53
CA TYR A 139 3.86 -6.84 -9.42
C TYR A 139 4.73 -7.88 -10.14
N ALA A 140 5.14 -7.59 -11.38
CA ALA A 140 6.01 -8.49 -12.12
C ALA A 140 7.35 -8.71 -11.41
N TYR A 141 7.94 -7.63 -10.88
CA TYR A 141 9.20 -7.69 -10.12
C TYR A 141 9.04 -8.51 -8.83
N ALA A 142 8.01 -8.22 -8.04
CA ALA A 142 7.74 -8.95 -6.79
C ALA A 142 7.51 -10.45 -7.04
N ASN A 143 6.78 -10.78 -8.09
CA ASN A 143 6.52 -12.15 -8.49
C ASN A 143 7.80 -12.87 -8.92
N ALA A 144 8.61 -12.25 -9.78
CA ALA A 144 9.89 -12.80 -10.21
C ALA A 144 10.84 -13.03 -9.03
N LEU A 145 10.91 -12.05 -8.11
CA LEU A 145 11.73 -12.15 -6.91
C LEU A 145 11.25 -13.27 -5.98
N TYR A 146 9.94 -13.43 -5.81
CA TYR A 146 9.37 -14.52 -5.03
C TYR A 146 9.79 -15.88 -5.59
N TYR A 147 9.70 -16.08 -6.91
CA TYR A 147 10.13 -17.34 -7.52
C TYR A 147 11.63 -17.58 -7.43
N GLN A 148 12.43 -16.51 -7.47
CA GLN A 148 13.89 -16.59 -7.29
C GLN A 148 14.27 -16.99 -5.87
N GLU A 149 13.62 -16.43 -4.86
CA GLU A 149 13.99 -16.54 -3.44
C GLU A 149 13.05 -17.44 -2.62
N LYS A 150 12.09 -18.09 -3.25
CA LYS A 150 11.00 -18.80 -2.59
C LYS A 150 11.44 -19.73 -1.46
N GLU A 151 12.47 -20.53 -1.69
CA GLU A 151 12.94 -21.50 -0.70
C GLU A 151 13.56 -20.81 0.52
N ASN A 152 14.38 -19.77 0.28
CA ASN A 152 15.00 -18.97 1.34
C ASN A 152 13.93 -18.20 2.12
N PHE A 153 13.01 -17.55 1.39
CA PHE A 153 11.95 -16.74 1.95
C PHE A 153 11.01 -17.55 2.85
N LEU A 154 10.56 -18.72 2.40
CA LEU A 154 9.64 -19.55 3.17
C LEU A 154 10.27 -20.15 4.44
N ASN A 155 11.60 -20.22 4.51
CA ASN A 155 12.36 -20.68 5.67
C ASN A 155 12.91 -19.53 6.52
N ASP A 156 12.65 -18.28 6.14
CA ASP A 156 13.11 -17.10 6.88
C ASP A 156 12.36 -16.98 8.22
N PRO A 157 13.07 -16.95 9.36
CA PRO A 157 12.44 -16.84 10.67
C PRO A 157 11.59 -15.59 10.86
N ASP A 158 11.99 -14.46 10.24
CA ASP A 158 11.24 -13.20 10.34
C ASP A 158 9.93 -13.29 9.54
N TYR A 159 9.95 -13.94 8.37
CA TYR A 159 8.74 -14.23 7.61
C TYR A 159 7.80 -15.17 8.37
N ILE A 160 8.33 -16.27 8.91
CA ILE A 160 7.53 -17.24 9.68
C ILE A 160 6.85 -16.55 10.86
N LYS A 161 7.61 -15.75 11.63
CA LYS A 161 7.08 -14.98 12.74
C LYS A 161 6.01 -14.00 12.30
N TYR A 162 6.28 -13.22 11.25
CA TYR A 162 5.30 -12.27 10.69
C TYR A 162 4.02 -12.97 10.26
N PHE A 163 4.14 -14.10 9.57
CA PHE A 163 2.98 -14.87 9.11
C PHE A 163 2.14 -15.36 10.29
N GLU A 164 2.76 -15.96 11.31
CA GLU A 164 2.05 -16.46 12.49
C GLU A 164 1.32 -15.34 13.26
N GLU A 165 1.95 -14.18 13.39
CA GLU A 165 1.35 -13.02 14.07
C GLU A 165 0.20 -12.38 13.27
N ASN A 166 0.19 -12.51 11.94
CA ASN A 166 -0.73 -11.82 11.04
C ASN A 166 -1.70 -12.74 10.28
N LYS A 167 -1.59 -14.05 10.39
CA LYS A 167 -2.40 -15.00 9.61
C LYS A 167 -3.91 -14.81 9.76
N TYR A 168 -4.38 -14.24 10.87
CA TYR A 168 -5.80 -13.99 11.13
C TYR A 168 -6.46 -13.06 10.10
N TRP A 169 -5.69 -12.16 9.49
CA TRP A 169 -6.15 -11.29 8.40
C TRP A 169 -5.48 -11.63 7.06
N LEU A 170 -4.20 -12.01 7.09
CA LEU A 170 -3.37 -12.19 5.89
C LEU A 170 -3.88 -13.32 5.00
N VAL A 171 -4.32 -14.44 5.60
CA VAL A 171 -4.84 -15.60 4.85
C VAL A 171 -6.11 -15.21 4.10
N SER A 172 -7.06 -14.56 4.76
CA SER A 172 -8.30 -14.12 4.12
C SER A 172 -8.06 -13.09 3.03
N TYR A 173 -7.13 -12.16 3.28
CA TYR A 173 -6.74 -11.15 2.29
C TYR A 173 -6.07 -11.78 1.07
N ALA A 174 -5.13 -12.71 1.28
CA ALA A 174 -4.47 -13.42 0.19
C ALA A 174 -5.46 -14.25 -0.64
N ALA A 175 -6.39 -14.95 0.02
CA ALA A 175 -7.46 -15.69 -0.66
C ALA A 175 -8.35 -14.76 -1.50
N PHE A 176 -8.75 -13.60 -0.94
CA PHE A 176 -9.51 -12.60 -1.69
C PHE A 176 -8.74 -12.12 -2.93
N CYS A 177 -7.46 -11.78 -2.79
CA CYS A 177 -6.63 -11.34 -3.92
C CYS A 177 -6.50 -12.42 -4.99
N ALA A 178 -6.27 -13.68 -4.61
CA ALA A 178 -6.17 -14.79 -5.53
C ALA A 178 -7.48 -15.03 -6.30
N LEU A 179 -8.62 -15.01 -5.62
CA LEU A 179 -9.93 -15.19 -6.25
C LEU A 179 -10.29 -13.99 -7.14
N ARG A 180 -10.04 -12.76 -6.69
CA ARG A 180 -10.19 -11.56 -7.51
C ARG A 180 -9.43 -11.70 -8.83
N ASP A 181 -8.17 -12.12 -8.77
CA ASP A 181 -7.32 -12.26 -9.95
C ASP A 181 -7.80 -13.41 -10.84
N GLN A 182 -8.20 -14.53 -10.26
CA GLN A 182 -8.74 -15.69 -10.99
C GLN A 182 -10.04 -15.37 -11.72
N PHE A 183 -10.95 -14.62 -11.09
CA PHE A 183 -12.25 -14.27 -11.67
C PHE A 183 -12.24 -12.92 -12.42
N GLY A 184 -11.13 -12.17 -12.38
CA GLY A 184 -11.01 -10.87 -13.03
C GLY A 184 -11.94 -9.80 -12.45
N THR A 185 -12.41 -9.96 -11.22
CA THR A 185 -13.32 -9.03 -10.56
C THR A 185 -13.25 -9.13 -9.04
N SER A 186 -13.34 -7.99 -8.35
CA SER A 186 -13.48 -7.92 -6.89
C SER A 186 -14.93 -8.13 -6.39
N ASP A 187 -15.90 -8.22 -7.29
CA ASP A 187 -17.28 -8.55 -6.95
C ASP A 187 -17.40 -10.04 -6.63
N TYR A 188 -17.27 -10.38 -5.34
CA TYR A 188 -17.32 -11.75 -4.86
C TYR A 188 -18.63 -12.47 -5.17
N ASN A 189 -19.75 -11.75 -5.41
CA ASN A 189 -21.00 -12.38 -5.82
C ASN A 189 -20.89 -13.08 -7.19
N LYS A 190 -19.85 -12.78 -7.97
CA LYS A 190 -19.57 -13.37 -9.27
C LYS A 190 -18.58 -14.55 -9.21
N TRP A 191 -18.16 -14.98 -8.01
CA TRP A 191 -17.16 -16.02 -7.83
C TRP A 191 -17.75 -17.43 -7.70
N GLY A 192 -19.04 -17.62 -8.04
CA GLY A 192 -19.71 -18.92 -7.98
C GLY A 192 -19.67 -19.52 -6.57
N ASP A 193 -19.11 -20.72 -6.43
CA ASP A 193 -19.03 -21.42 -5.15
C ASP A 193 -18.16 -20.71 -4.10
N TYR A 194 -17.30 -19.81 -4.53
CA TYR A 194 -16.44 -19.00 -3.65
C TYR A 194 -17.09 -17.66 -3.22
N ALA A 195 -18.34 -17.41 -3.58
CA ALA A 195 -19.05 -16.19 -3.19
C ALA A 195 -19.32 -16.09 -1.68
N VAL A 196 -19.27 -17.22 -0.97
CA VAL A 196 -19.44 -17.30 0.47
C VAL A 196 -18.16 -17.77 1.12
N TYR A 197 -17.58 -16.92 1.97
CA TYR A 197 -16.39 -17.28 2.73
C TYR A 197 -16.72 -18.38 3.75
N ASN A 198 -15.94 -19.44 3.74
CA ASN A 198 -15.92 -20.47 4.79
C ASN A 198 -14.47 -20.81 5.13
N GLN A 199 -14.23 -21.29 6.34
CA GLN A 199 -12.91 -21.67 6.83
C GLN A 199 -12.59 -23.16 6.66
N GLY A 200 -13.39 -23.89 5.87
CA GLY A 200 -13.24 -25.32 5.62
C GLY A 200 -12.28 -25.67 4.50
#